data_e5cf974105d4ad30a95c7f7046d3321e
#
_entry.id   e5cf974105d4ad30a95c7f7046d3321e
#
_cell.length_a   1.000
_cell.length_b   1.000
_cell.length_c   1.000
_cell.angle_alpha   90.00
_cell.angle_beta   90.00
_cell.angle_gamma   90.00
#
_symmetry.space_group_name_H-M   'P 1'
#
loop_
_entity.id
_entity.type
_entity.pdbx_description
1 polymer ?
#
loop_
_entity_poly.entity_id
_entity_poly.type
_entity_poly.pdbx_seq_one_letter_code
_entity_poly.pdbx_strand_id
1 'polypeptide(L)'
;VLWPLALSWLTLRPRRFRADALACVSTLSPAPRVTGREHLPATGPFVLTFNHYYRPGFGIWWLVLALATELPAETQLVMTRELTRWHPPFGAALSRFALSRLARVYGFLTMPPMPPRPQEVAARARAVRQVLNYLEQAEKPILMLAPEGHDNLPSGALAWPPAGAGRFLTRMAATPGKGHDRSRPFVPAAGWEEAGGLCLQFGPAYQLEIPPQLSNEEKDRTASEMVMRAIARLLPEALRGDFS
;
A
#
# COMPACT_ATOMS: atom_id res chain seq x y z
N VAL A 1 13.65 13.60 13.24
CA VAL A 1 13.50 12.70 12.08
C VAL A 1 13.92 13.38 10.77
N LEU A 2 13.52 14.63 10.50
CA LEU A 2 13.72 15.27 9.20
C LEU A 2 15.21 15.43 8.81
N TRP A 3 16.07 15.87 9.71
CA TRP A 3 17.48 16.07 9.40
C TRP A 3 18.25 14.77 9.08
N PRO A 4 18.16 13.70 9.89
CA PRO A 4 18.76 12.41 9.53
C PRO A 4 18.19 11.81 8.25
N LEU A 5 16.88 12.00 7.98
CA LEU A 5 16.28 11.57 6.72
C LEU A 5 16.83 12.35 5.53
N ALA A 6 16.94 13.66 5.64
CA ALA A 6 17.51 14.49 4.57
C ALA A 6 18.96 14.08 4.25
N LEU A 7 19.79 13.83 5.26
CA LEU A 7 21.14 13.34 5.07
C LEU A 7 21.17 11.95 4.40
N SER A 8 20.34 11.03 4.86
CA SER A 8 20.23 9.70 4.25
C SER A 8 19.71 9.77 2.83
N TRP A 9 18.74 10.66 2.55
CA TRP A 9 18.23 10.91 1.21
C TRP A 9 19.32 11.45 0.26
N LEU A 10 20.16 12.37 0.74
CA LEU A 10 21.29 12.90 -0.04
C LEU A 10 22.39 11.86 -0.26
N THR A 11 22.68 11.03 0.73
CA THR A 11 23.77 10.05 0.68
C THR A 11 23.34 8.65 0.26
N LEU A 12 22.04 8.39 0.08
CA LEU A 12 21.41 7.07 -0.18
C LEU A 12 21.73 6.03 0.90
N ARG A 13 21.99 6.46 2.14
CA ARG A 13 22.18 5.53 3.25
C ARG A 13 20.86 4.86 3.61
N PRO A 14 20.82 3.52 3.70
CA PRO A 14 19.62 2.79 4.10
C PRO A 14 19.13 3.21 5.50
N ARG A 15 17.80 3.26 5.66
CA ARG A 15 17.12 3.53 6.93
C ARG A 15 16.06 2.48 7.21
N ARG A 16 15.68 2.36 8.46
CA ARG A 16 14.56 1.52 8.88
C ARG A 16 13.28 2.36 8.85
N PHE A 17 12.36 2.01 7.95
CA PHE A 17 11.12 2.77 7.75
C PHE A 17 10.26 2.79 9.03
N ARG A 18 10.10 1.64 9.70
CA ARG A 18 9.32 1.54 10.93
C ARG A 18 9.86 2.43 12.05
N ALA A 19 11.16 2.55 12.19
CA ALA A 19 11.77 3.42 13.21
C ALA A 19 11.46 4.90 12.96
N ASP A 20 11.58 5.34 11.70
CA ASP A 20 11.24 6.72 11.33
C ASP A 20 9.73 6.97 11.42
N ALA A 21 8.90 5.99 11.07
CA ALA A 21 7.46 6.04 11.23
C ALA A 21 7.05 6.24 12.70
N LEU A 22 7.61 5.45 13.61
CA LEU A 22 7.37 5.60 15.05
C LEU A 22 7.73 7.02 15.54
N ALA A 23 8.89 7.52 15.14
CA ALA A 23 9.33 8.87 15.53
C ALA A 23 8.46 9.99 14.93
N CYS A 24 7.87 9.79 13.73
CA CYS A 24 6.94 10.74 13.14
C CYS A 24 5.55 10.65 13.81
N VAL A 25 5.01 9.46 13.96
CA VAL A 25 3.65 9.25 14.47
C VAL A 25 3.55 9.67 15.94
N SER A 26 4.63 9.50 16.74
CA SER A 26 4.66 9.97 18.14
C SER A 26 4.50 11.48 18.30
N THR A 27 4.63 12.26 17.23
CA THR A 27 4.41 13.73 17.25
C THR A 27 2.97 14.14 16.93
N LEU A 28 2.12 13.17 16.53
CA LEU A 28 0.73 13.47 16.22
C LEU A 28 -0.09 13.74 17.49
N SER A 29 -0.88 14.79 17.44
CA SER A 29 -1.83 15.12 18.51
C SER A 29 -3.19 15.50 17.87
N PRO A 30 -4.25 14.74 18.17
CA PRO A 30 -4.29 13.54 19.00
C PRO A 30 -3.53 12.35 18.37
N ALA A 31 -3.11 11.43 19.22
CA ALA A 31 -2.51 10.18 18.77
C ALA A 31 -3.51 9.35 17.93
N PRO A 32 -3.05 8.56 16.94
CA PRO A 32 -3.94 7.73 16.14
C PRO A 32 -4.76 6.75 16.99
N ARG A 33 -6.05 6.66 16.71
CA ARG A 33 -6.92 5.64 17.30
C ARG A 33 -6.81 4.35 16.49
N VAL A 34 -6.45 3.25 17.13
CA VAL A 34 -6.20 1.98 16.46
C VAL A 34 -7.08 0.89 17.05
N THR A 35 -7.82 0.20 16.18
CA THR A 35 -8.69 -0.94 16.52
C THR A 35 -8.35 -2.17 15.68
N GLY A 36 -8.68 -3.36 16.16
CA GLY A 36 -8.45 -4.61 15.42
C GLY A 36 -6.99 -5.08 15.40
N ARG A 37 -6.13 -4.59 16.32
CA ARG A 37 -4.72 -5.05 16.41
C ARG A 37 -4.59 -6.56 16.57
N GLU A 38 -5.56 -7.20 17.21
CA GLU A 38 -5.66 -8.65 17.40
C GLU A 38 -5.75 -9.43 16.10
N HIS A 39 -6.12 -8.79 15.00
CA HIS A 39 -6.18 -9.40 13.67
C HIS A 39 -4.82 -9.41 12.94
N LEU A 40 -3.86 -8.65 13.44
CA LEU A 40 -2.52 -8.62 12.83
C LEU A 40 -1.77 -9.90 13.16
N PRO A 41 -1.26 -10.62 12.13
CA PRO A 41 -0.38 -11.76 12.38
C PRO A 41 0.88 -11.32 13.13
N ALA A 42 1.33 -12.11 14.11
CA ALA A 42 2.54 -11.81 14.87
C ALA A 42 3.83 -11.78 14.02
N THR A 43 3.81 -12.41 12.86
CA THR A 43 4.93 -12.41 11.89
C THR A 43 4.39 -12.52 10.46
N GLY A 44 5.19 -12.09 9.45
CA GLY A 44 4.92 -12.44 8.04
C GLY A 44 5.00 -13.96 7.79
N PRO A 45 4.63 -14.43 6.59
CA PRO A 45 4.31 -13.61 5.41
C PRO A 45 2.85 -13.17 5.34
N PHE A 46 2.59 -11.93 4.94
CA PHE A 46 1.24 -11.45 4.57
C PHE A 46 1.30 -10.19 3.71
N VAL A 47 0.19 -9.88 3.05
CA VAL A 47 -0.01 -8.62 2.32
C VAL A 47 -1.01 -7.77 3.09
N LEU A 48 -0.62 -6.59 3.53
CA LEU A 48 -1.51 -5.59 4.09
C LEU A 48 -2.08 -4.75 2.95
N THR A 49 -3.40 -4.79 2.78
CA THR A 49 -4.10 -3.92 1.83
C THR A 49 -4.86 -2.84 2.57
N PHE A 50 -4.79 -1.60 2.07
CA PHE A 50 -5.41 -0.46 2.73
C PHE A 50 -5.96 0.53 1.72
N ASN A 51 -6.91 1.41 2.15
CA ASN A 51 -7.50 2.43 1.31
C ASN A 51 -6.53 3.60 1.05
N HIS A 52 -6.62 4.18 -0.12
CA HIS A 52 -5.85 5.36 -0.50
C HIS A 52 -6.58 6.64 -0.04
N TYR A 53 -6.73 6.80 1.29
CA TYR A 53 -7.45 7.93 1.86
C TYR A 53 -6.78 9.25 1.52
N TYR A 54 -7.57 10.18 1.03
CA TYR A 54 -7.13 11.52 0.71
C TYR A 54 -8.22 12.56 1.01
N ARG A 55 -7.80 13.67 1.56
CA ARG A 55 -8.56 14.93 1.56
C ARG A 55 -7.61 16.12 1.48
N PRO A 56 -8.08 17.33 1.11
CA PRO A 56 -7.26 18.54 1.20
C PRO A 56 -6.66 18.71 2.60
N GLY A 57 -5.34 18.88 2.66
CA GLY A 57 -4.61 19.02 3.93
C GLY A 57 -4.17 17.72 4.61
N PHE A 58 -4.62 16.55 4.12
CA PHE A 58 -4.13 15.25 4.59
C PHE A 58 -3.40 14.50 3.46
N GLY A 59 -2.18 14.11 3.72
CA GLY A 59 -1.41 13.26 2.81
C GLY A 59 -1.48 11.80 3.21
N ILE A 60 -1.61 10.89 2.23
CA ILE A 60 -1.58 9.44 2.41
C ILE A 60 -0.38 8.95 3.25
N TRP A 61 0.69 9.70 3.28
CA TRP A 61 1.90 9.36 4.04
C TRP A 61 1.66 9.21 5.53
N TRP A 62 0.75 10.00 6.12
CA TRP A 62 0.38 9.86 7.52
C TRP A 62 -0.28 8.51 7.81
N LEU A 63 -1.14 8.06 6.89
CA LEU A 63 -1.75 6.74 6.98
C LEU A 63 -0.70 5.63 6.85
N VAL A 64 0.19 5.72 5.85
CA VAL A 64 1.26 4.74 5.63
C VAL A 64 2.21 4.67 6.83
N LEU A 65 2.61 5.82 7.38
CA LEU A 65 3.45 5.88 8.58
C LEU A 65 2.75 5.24 9.78
N ALA A 66 1.48 5.60 10.03
CA ALA A 66 0.73 5.06 11.15
C ALA A 66 0.49 3.55 11.02
N LEU A 67 0.15 3.04 9.83
CA LEU A 67 0.05 1.60 9.60
C LEU A 67 1.37 0.88 9.86
N ALA A 68 2.48 1.44 9.40
CA ALA A 68 3.82 0.83 9.60
C ALA A 68 4.22 0.73 11.08
N THR A 69 3.74 1.62 11.95
CA THR A 69 4.02 1.53 13.39
C THR A 69 3.38 0.33 14.06
N GLU A 70 2.23 -0.11 13.55
CA GLU A 70 1.46 -1.23 14.10
C GLU A 70 1.96 -2.60 13.63
N LEU A 71 2.73 -2.65 12.56
CA LEU A 71 3.19 -3.92 11.99
C LEU A 71 4.34 -4.54 12.81
N PRO A 72 4.42 -5.89 12.87
CA PRO A 72 5.34 -6.58 13.77
C PRO A 72 6.81 -6.47 13.35
N ALA A 73 7.10 -6.12 12.09
CA ALA A 73 8.45 -6.02 11.56
C ALA A 73 8.58 -4.92 10.49
N GLU A 74 9.78 -4.72 9.97
CA GLU A 74 10.01 -3.87 8.79
C GLU A 74 9.19 -4.38 7.60
N THR A 75 8.63 -3.45 6.85
CA THR A 75 7.71 -3.72 5.77
C THR A 75 8.19 -3.14 4.45
N GLN A 76 7.80 -3.78 3.36
CA GLN A 76 7.97 -3.22 2.03
C GLN A 76 6.68 -2.52 1.59
N LEU A 77 6.81 -1.30 1.13
CA LEU A 77 5.71 -0.53 0.56
C LEU A 77 5.79 -0.56 -0.96
N VAL A 78 4.66 -0.86 -1.60
CA VAL A 78 4.49 -0.60 -3.05
C VAL A 78 4.01 0.83 -3.21
N MET A 79 4.86 1.69 -3.78
CA MET A 79 4.58 3.11 -3.93
C MET A 79 4.68 3.56 -5.39
N THR A 80 4.05 4.69 -5.71
CA THR A 80 4.22 5.30 -7.02
C THR A 80 5.65 5.82 -7.22
N ARG A 81 6.14 5.75 -8.46
CA ARG A 81 7.44 6.32 -8.84
C ARG A 81 7.37 7.81 -9.16
N GLU A 82 6.16 8.37 -9.37
CA GLU A 82 5.93 9.73 -9.84
C GLU A 82 4.62 10.27 -9.30
N LEU A 83 4.60 11.55 -8.91
CA LEU A 83 3.36 12.26 -8.55
C LEU A 83 2.76 12.88 -9.81
N THR A 84 1.60 12.42 -10.23
CA THR A 84 0.94 12.86 -11.47
C THR A 84 0.25 14.22 -11.35
N ARG A 85 0.01 14.69 -10.12
CA ARG A 85 -0.68 15.96 -9.84
C ARG A 85 0.23 17.16 -9.64
N TRP A 86 1.53 16.97 -9.65
CA TRP A 86 2.45 18.08 -9.48
C TRP A 86 2.66 18.78 -10.83
N HIS A 87 2.02 19.93 -10.99
CA HIS A 87 1.93 20.73 -12.24
C HIS A 87 2.85 21.92 -12.36
N PRO A 88 4.13 21.85 -12.23
CA PRO A 88 5.02 22.53 -13.15
C PRO A 88 5.60 21.54 -14.16
N PRO A 89 6.04 21.97 -15.35
CA PRO A 89 6.58 21.06 -16.37
C PRO A 89 7.74 20.18 -15.86
N PHE A 90 8.44 20.63 -14.83
CA PHE A 90 9.52 19.88 -14.17
C PHE A 90 9.05 19.03 -12.98
N GLY A 91 7.80 19.14 -12.58
CA GLY A 91 7.29 18.50 -11.36
C GLY A 91 7.34 16.98 -11.41
N ALA A 92 6.98 16.40 -12.55
CA ALA A 92 7.04 14.97 -12.76
C ALA A 92 8.48 14.41 -12.66
N ALA A 93 9.45 15.09 -13.27
CA ALA A 93 10.85 14.67 -13.20
C ALA A 93 11.42 14.82 -11.79
N LEU A 94 11.11 15.93 -11.11
CA LEU A 94 11.53 16.19 -9.74
C LEU A 94 10.91 15.19 -8.75
N SER A 95 9.60 14.92 -8.86
CA SER A 95 8.93 13.92 -8.02
C SER A 95 9.50 12.52 -8.25
N ARG A 96 9.76 12.14 -9.50
CA ARG A 96 10.39 10.87 -9.85
C ARG A 96 11.79 10.74 -9.24
N PHE A 97 12.59 11.79 -9.31
CA PHE A 97 13.90 11.82 -8.67
C PHE A 97 13.78 11.67 -7.15
N ALA A 98 12.93 12.48 -6.52
CA ALA A 98 12.74 12.47 -5.07
C ALA A 98 12.21 11.12 -4.56
N LEU A 99 11.15 10.58 -5.19
CA LEU A 99 10.55 9.30 -4.79
C LEU A 99 11.47 8.11 -5.06
N SER A 100 12.28 8.13 -6.14
CA SER A 100 13.23 7.07 -6.39
C SER A 100 14.36 7.03 -5.36
N ARG A 101 14.79 8.18 -4.85
CA ARG A 101 15.76 8.23 -3.74
C ARG A 101 15.15 7.75 -2.43
N LEU A 102 13.93 8.18 -2.13
CA LEU A 102 13.20 7.72 -0.95
C LEU A 102 13.01 6.20 -0.96
N ALA A 103 12.61 5.65 -2.12
CA ALA A 103 12.48 4.22 -2.31
C ALA A 103 13.80 3.47 -2.06
N ARG A 104 14.92 4.01 -2.51
CA ARG A 104 16.25 3.41 -2.23
C ARG A 104 16.63 3.46 -0.76
N VAL A 105 16.32 4.57 -0.06
CA VAL A 105 16.64 4.74 1.36
C VAL A 105 15.90 3.72 2.22
N TYR A 106 14.62 3.45 1.91
CA TYR A 106 13.78 2.51 2.67
C TYR A 106 13.64 1.12 2.02
N GLY A 107 14.22 0.93 0.84
CA GLY A 107 14.07 -0.32 0.09
C GLY A 107 12.69 -0.53 -0.55
N PHE A 108 11.87 0.51 -0.69
CA PHE A 108 10.50 0.39 -1.21
C PHE A 108 10.45 -0.06 -2.67
N LEU A 109 9.36 -0.74 -3.01
CA LEU A 109 9.08 -1.24 -4.36
C LEU A 109 8.29 -0.18 -5.13
N THR A 110 8.82 0.27 -6.26
CA THR A 110 8.19 1.36 -7.02
C THR A 110 7.40 0.86 -8.22
N MET A 111 6.19 1.39 -8.40
CA MET A 111 5.34 1.17 -9.58
C MET A 111 5.29 2.42 -10.47
N PRO A 112 5.18 2.28 -11.79
CA PRO A 112 4.81 3.38 -12.66
C PRO A 112 3.48 4.01 -12.23
N PRO A 113 3.28 5.32 -12.46
CA PRO A 113 2.09 6.02 -12.00
C PRO A 113 0.81 5.54 -12.69
N MET A 114 -0.33 5.89 -12.11
CA MET A 114 -1.65 5.70 -12.68
C MET A 114 -2.20 7.04 -13.22
N PRO A 115 -3.02 7.04 -14.27
CA PRO A 115 -3.38 5.90 -15.12
C PRO A 115 -2.19 5.34 -15.92
N PRO A 116 -2.29 4.06 -16.40
CA PRO A 116 -1.22 3.42 -17.16
C PRO A 116 -0.92 4.18 -18.46
N ARG A 117 0.35 4.39 -18.76
CA ARG A 117 0.80 4.98 -20.04
C ARG A 117 1.35 3.88 -20.95
N PRO A 118 1.06 3.89 -22.27
CA PRO A 118 1.53 2.85 -23.19
C PRO A 118 3.05 2.61 -23.14
N GLN A 119 3.85 3.67 -23.04
CA GLN A 119 5.31 3.59 -22.97
C GLN A 119 5.84 2.99 -21.65
N GLU A 120 4.99 2.78 -20.65
CA GLU A 120 5.37 2.26 -19.33
C GLU A 120 5.07 0.77 -19.15
N VAL A 121 4.51 0.08 -20.15
CA VAL A 121 4.13 -1.34 -20.06
C VAL A 121 5.31 -2.21 -19.61
N ALA A 122 6.48 -2.06 -20.24
CA ALA A 122 7.67 -2.81 -19.88
C ALA A 122 8.19 -2.46 -18.46
N ALA A 123 8.08 -1.19 -18.06
CA ALA A 123 8.48 -0.75 -16.72
C ALA A 123 7.52 -1.32 -15.66
N ARG A 124 6.22 -1.36 -15.94
CA ARG A 124 5.21 -1.97 -15.08
C ARG A 124 5.41 -3.46 -14.93
N ALA A 125 5.67 -4.17 -16.02
CA ALA A 125 5.98 -5.60 -15.99
C ALA A 125 7.23 -5.91 -15.16
N ARG A 126 8.27 -5.06 -15.22
CA ARG A 126 9.46 -5.18 -14.36
C ARG A 126 9.13 -4.93 -12.89
N ALA A 127 8.33 -3.90 -12.59
CA ALA A 127 7.93 -3.60 -11.22
C ALA A 127 7.10 -4.74 -10.59
N VAL A 128 6.15 -5.30 -11.35
CA VAL A 128 5.39 -6.49 -10.91
C VAL A 128 6.35 -7.65 -10.59
N ARG A 129 7.30 -7.96 -11.48
CA ARG A 129 8.29 -9.02 -11.22
C ARG A 129 9.13 -8.74 -9.97
N GLN A 130 9.54 -7.49 -9.72
CA GLN A 130 10.29 -7.13 -8.52
C GLN A 130 9.49 -7.39 -7.25
N VAL A 131 8.19 -7.06 -7.24
CA VAL A 131 7.31 -7.35 -6.09
C VAL A 131 7.19 -8.86 -5.88
N LEU A 132 6.92 -9.63 -6.94
CA LEU A 132 6.78 -11.09 -6.83
C LEU A 132 8.09 -11.75 -6.38
N ASN A 133 9.24 -11.34 -6.92
CA ASN A 133 10.55 -11.82 -6.49
C ASN A 133 10.83 -11.50 -5.01
N TYR A 134 10.47 -10.30 -4.54
CA TYR A 134 10.58 -9.97 -3.12
C TYR A 134 9.75 -10.93 -2.26
N LEU A 135 8.50 -11.18 -2.65
CA LEU A 135 7.61 -12.07 -1.93
C LEU A 135 8.10 -13.51 -1.91
N GLU A 136 8.76 -13.96 -2.96
CA GLU A 136 9.33 -15.31 -3.09
C GLU A 136 10.62 -15.49 -2.27
N GLN A 137 11.50 -14.49 -2.29
CA GLN A 137 12.86 -14.61 -1.75
C GLN A 137 12.96 -14.23 -0.27
N ALA A 138 12.12 -13.31 0.22
CA ALA A 138 12.15 -12.89 1.61
C ALA A 138 11.59 -14.00 2.53
N GLU A 139 12.17 -14.15 3.71
CA GLU A 139 11.81 -15.23 4.65
C GLU A 139 10.41 -15.03 5.24
N LYS A 140 10.08 -13.82 5.66
CA LYS A 140 8.78 -13.48 6.28
C LYS A 140 8.28 -12.13 5.75
N PRO A 141 8.03 -12.00 4.42
CA PRO A 141 7.71 -10.72 3.83
C PRO A 141 6.40 -10.15 4.36
N ILE A 142 6.43 -8.85 4.70
CA ILE A 142 5.23 -8.04 4.94
C ILE A 142 5.22 -6.97 3.85
N LEU A 143 4.18 -6.99 3.01
CA LEU A 143 4.02 -6.06 1.91
C LEU A 143 2.81 -5.17 2.17
N MET A 144 2.99 -3.85 2.05
CA MET A 144 1.91 -2.86 2.13
C MET A 144 1.53 -2.38 0.74
N LEU A 145 0.24 -2.35 0.45
CA LEU A 145 -0.30 -1.96 -0.85
C LEU A 145 -1.66 -1.27 -0.72
N ALA A 146 -1.83 -0.11 -1.36
CA ALA A 146 -3.14 0.49 -1.62
C ALA A 146 -3.61 0.07 -3.02
N PRO A 147 -4.64 -0.80 -3.16
CA PRO A 147 -5.04 -1.36 -4.46
C PRO A 147 -5.53 -0.32 -5.46
N GLU A 148 -6.10 0.78 -4.97
CA GLU A 148 -6.62 1.89 -5.78
C GLU A 148 -5.52 2.57 -6.58
N GLY A 149 -4.32 2.68 -6.02
CA GLY A 149 -3.13 3.21 -6.70
C GLY A 149 -3.18 4.70 -7.06
N HIS A 150 -4.19 5.44 -6.61
CA HIS A 150 -4.35 6.88 -6.85
C HIS A 150 -5.20 7.52 -5.75
N ASP A 151 -5.10 8.84 -5.65
CA ASP A 151 -5.91 9.62 -4.70
C ASP A 151 -7.38 9.63 -5.09
N ASN A 152 -8.25 9.35 -4.13
CA ASN A 152 -9.71 9.36 -4.30
C ASN A 152 -10.27 10.73 -3.94
N LEU A 153 -10.34 11.62 -4.90
CA LEU A 153 -10.85 12.96 -4.74
C LEU A 153 -12.31 13.08 -5.20
N PRO A 154 -13.03 13.98 -4.57
CA PRO A 154 -12.71 14.83 -3.41
C PRO A 154 -13.08 14.23 -2.06
N SER A 155 -13.85 13.11 -2.03
CA SER A 155 -14.50 12.58 -0.84
C SER A 155 -13.60 11.70 0.04
N GLY A 156 -12.50 11.19 -0.49
CA GLY A 156 -11.70 10.13 0.17
C GLY A 156 -12.37 8.76 0.21
N ALA A 157 -13.55 8.61 -0.41
CA ALA A 157 -14.25 7.34 -0.50
C ALA A 157 -13.50 6.35 -1.40
N LEU A 158 -13.72 5.05 -1.16
CA LEU A 158 -13.13 3.98 -1.98
C LEU A 158 -13.52 4.11 -3.44
N ALA A 159 -12.55 3.85 -4.32
CA ALA A 159 -12.75 3.75 -5.75
C ALA A 159 -12.28 2.40 -6.29
N TRP A 160 -12.75 2.03 -7.47
CA TRP A 160 -12.31 0.80 -8.13
C TRP A 160 -10.81 0.84 -8.42
N PRO A 161 -10.09 -0.25 -8.10
CA PRO A 161 -8.72 -0.43 -8.55
C PRO A 161 -8.62 -0.39 -10.07
N PRO A 162 -7.48 0.03 -10.61
CA PRO A 162 -7.26 0.04 -12.05
C PRO A 162 -7.24 -1.37 -12.63
N ALA A 163 -7.61 -1.51 -13.90
CA ALA A 163 -7.57 -2.79 -14.62
C ALA A 163 -6.19 -3.47 -14.48
N GLY A 164 -6.19 -4.75 -14.15
CA GLY A 164 -4.99 -5.55 -13.87
C GLY A 164 -4.57 -5.58 -12.40
N ALA A 165 -5.17 -4.76 -11.53
CA ALA A 165 -4.87 -4.77 -10.10
C ALA A 165 -5.25 -6.10 -9.45
N GLY A 166 -6.44 -6.62 -9.74
CA GLY A 166 -6.90 -7.92 -9.21
C GLY A 166 -6.03 -9.08 -9.66
N ARG A 167 -5.59 -9.09 -10.94
CA ARG A 167 -4.63 -10.10 -11.42
C ARG A 167 -3.29 -9.99 -10.70
N PHE A 168 -2.85 -8.78 -10.37
CA PHE A 168 -1.63 -8.59 -9.59
C PHE A 168 -1.81 -9.12 -8.16
N LEU A 169 -2.93 -8.82 -7.50
CA LEU A 169 -3.28 -9.34 -6.18
C LEU A 169 -3.34 -10.88 -6.17
N THR A 170 -3.99 -11.48 -7.17
CA THR A 170 -4.07 -12.95 -7.32
C THR A 170 -2.67 -13.57 -7.48
N ARG A 171 -1.79 -12.94 -8.25
CA ARG A 171 -0.41 -13.41 -8.40
C ARG A 171 0.37 -13.31 -7.09
N MET A 172 0.19 -12.24 -6.32
CA MET A 172 0.81 -12.12 -5.00
C MET A 172 0.32 -13.20 -4.03
N ALA A 173 -0.99 -13.51 -4.05
CA ALA A 173 -1.57 -14.59 -3.26
C ALA A 173 -0.96 -15.96 -3.59
N ALA A 174 -0.81 -16.23 -4.89
CA ALA A 174 -0.32 -17.51 -5.42
C ALA A 174 1.21 -17.64 -5.41
N THR A 175 1.96 -16.55 -5.18
CA THR A 175 3.43 -16.62 -5.17
C THR A 175 3.90 -17.38 -3.94
N PRO A 176 4.59 -18.52 -4.10
CA PRO A 176 5.11 -19.27 -2.96
C PRO A 176 6.12 -18.42 -2.20
N GLY A 177 6.19 -18.59 -0.90
CA GLY A 177 7.21 -17.98 -0.07
C GLY A 177 8.30 -19.01 0.28
N LYS A 178 9.48 -18.56 0.66
CA LYS A 178 10.56 -19.41 1.10
C LYS A 178 10.11 -20.23 2.34
N GLY A 179 9.95 -21.53 2.16
CA GLY A 179 9.47 -22.44 3.21
C GLY A 179 7.95 -22.41 3.47
N HIS A 180 7.15 -21.86 2.56
CA HIS A 180 5.70 -21.78 2.68
C HIS A 180 5.02 -22.22 1.37
N ASP A 181 4.37 -23.39 1.40
CA ASP A 181 3.62 -23.92 0.24
C ASP A 181 2.16 -23.41 0.17
N ARG A 182 1.73 -22.62 1.14
CA ARG A 182 0.35 -22.11 1.19
C ARG A 182 0.24 -20.73 0.54
N SER A 183 -0.96 -20.43 0.03
CA SER A 183 -1.30 -19.10 -0.45
C SER A 183 -1.06 -18.05 0.65
N ARG A 184 -0.58 -16.87 0.26
CA ARG A 184 -0.26 -15.79 1.19
C ARG A 184 -1.53 -15.11 1.66
N PRO A 185 -1.74 -14.96 2.99
CA PRO A 185 -2.91 -14.27 3.51
C PRO A 185 -2.84 -12.76 3.23
N PHE A 186 -4.02 -12.18 3.06
CA PHE A 186 -4.25 -10.75 3.00
C PHE A 186 -4.83 -10.26 4.31
N VAL A 187 -4.35 -9.13 4.80
CA VAL A 187 -4.87 -8.44 5.98
C VAL A 187 -5.44 -7.11 5.49
N PRO A 188 -6.76 -6.88 5.61
CA PRO A 188 -7.34 -5.60 5.27
C PRO A 188 -7.10 -4.61 6.39
N ALA A 189 -6.78 -3.38 6.02
CA ALA A 189 -6.69 -2.25 6.92
C ALA A 189 -7.45 -1.06 6.34
N ALA A 190 -7.97 -0.21 7.20
CA ALA A 190 -8.60 1.04 6.81
C ALA A 190 -8.05 2.19 7.62
N GLY A 191 -7.96 3.36 6.99
CA GLY A 191 -7.60 4.58 7.66
C GLY A 191 -8.46 5.74 7.20
N TRP A 192 -8.88 6.57 8.15
CA TRP A 192 -9.65 7.79 7.92
C TRP A 192 -9.41 8.80 9.03
N GLU A 193 -9.90 10.00 8.87
CA GLU A 193 -9.90 10.99 9.93
C GLU A 193 -11.30 11.17 10.50
N GLU A 194 -11.37 11.25 11.81
CA GLU A 194 -12.59 11.51 12.54
C GLU A 194 -12.28 12.38 13.75
N ALA A 195 -13.09 13.43 13.95
CA ALA A 195 -12.91 14.40 15.03
C ALA A 195 -11.48 14.95 15.16
N GLY A 196 -10.84 15.22 14.01
CA GLY A 196 -9.48 15.78 13.94
C GLY A 196 -8.35 14.77 14.24
N GLY A 197 -8.65 13.49 14.44
CA GLY A 197 -7.68 12.44 14.69
C GLY A 197 -7.66 11.38 13.58
N LEU A 198 -6.52 10.75 13.40
CA LEU A 198 -6.36 9.60 12.49
C LEU A 198 -6.91 8.33 13.16
N CYS A 199 -7.77 7.63 12.44
CA CYS A 199 -8.32 6.34 12.84
C CYS A 199 -7.74 5.25 11.96
N LEU A 200 -7.35 4.13 12.58
CA LEU A 200 -6.91 2.92 11.91
C LEU A 200 -7.75 1.74 12.37
N GLN A 201 -8.15 0.89 11.44
CA GLN A 201 -8.83 -0.36 11.76
C GLN A 201 -8.22 -1.50 10.95
N PHE A 202 -7.91 -2.61 11.63
CA PHE A 202 -7.45 -3.84 11.00
C PHE A 202 -8.56 -4.88 11.04
N GLY A 203 -8.70 -5.63 9.95
CA GLY A 203 -9.64 -6.74 9.86
C GLY A 203 -8.95 -8.10 9.86
N PRO A 204 -9.73 -9.19 10.00
CA PRO A 204 -9.18 -10.54 10.02
C PRO A 204 -8.47 -10.89 8.72
N ALA A 205 -7.36 -11.63 8.86
CA ALA A 205 -6.64 -12.14 7.71
C ALA A 205 -7.51 -13.13 6.91
N TYR A 206 -7.41 -13.10 5.58
CA TYR A 206 -8.15 -13.99 4.69
C TYR A 206 -7.29 -14.47 3.53
N GLN A 207 -7.72 -15.55 2.87
CA GLN A 207 -7.12 -16.04 1.64
C GLN A 207 -7.87 -15.47 0.43
N LEU A 208 -7.11 -15.03 -0.56
CA LEU A 208 -7.68 -14.54 -1.82
C LEU A 208 -7.87 -15.72 -2.78
N GLU A 209 -9.04 -16.35 -2.71
CA GLU A 209 -9.39 -17.50 -3.51
C GLU A 209 -10.26 -17.09 -4.69
N ILE A 210 -9.76 -17.26 -5.89
CA ILE A 210 -10.45 -16.89 -7.13
C ILE A 210 -10.81 -18.17 -7.89
N PRO A 211 -12.09 -18.36 -8.27
CA PRO A 211 -12.52 -19.54 -9.01
C PRO A 211 -11.70 -19.73 -10.30
N PRO A 212 -11.14 -20.92 -10.56
CA PRO A 212 -10.23 -21.14 -11.68
C PRO A 212 -10.91 -21.04 -13.05
N GLN A 213 -12.23 -21.30 -13.13
CA GLN A 213 -13.03 -21.31 -14.34
C GLN A 213 -13.33 -19.92 -14.91
N LEU A 214 -13.13 -18.86 -14.13
CA LEU A 214 -13.36 -17.49 -14.60
C LEU A 214 -12.38 -17.08 -15.69
N SER A 215 -12.81 -16.25 -16.62
CA SER A 215 -11.92 -15.58 -17.57
C SER A 215 -10.92 -14.67 -16.86
N ASN A 216 -9.88 -14.25 -17.56
CA ASN A 216 -8.85 -13.35 -16.97
C ASN A 216 -9.43 -11.99 -16.53
N GLU A 217 -10.43 -11.50 -17.21
CA GLU A 217 -11.10 -10.24 -16.89
C GLU A 217 -12.01 -10.40 -15.65
N GLU A 218 -12.79 -11.48 -15.60
CA GLU A 218 -13.60 -11.81 -14.43
C GLU A 218 -12.74 -12.05 -13.19
N LYS A 219 -11.62 -12.78 -13.32
CA LYS A 219 -10.64 -12.96 -12.22
C LYS A 219 -10.11 -11.63 -11.71
N ASP A 220 -9.76 -10.71 -12.62
CA ASP A 220 -9.27 -9.38 -12.25
C ASP A 220 -10.32 -8.60 -11.45
N ARG A 221 -11.55 -8.58 -11.96
CA ARG A 221 -12.68 -7.89 -11.32
C ARG A 221 -13.01 -8.52 -9.95
N THR A 222 -13.17 -9.84 -9.90
CA THR A 222 -13.53 -10.57 -8.68
C THR A 222 -12.48 -10.38 -7.58
N ALA A 223 -11.18 -10.49 -7.93
CA ALA A 223 -10.11 -10.28 -6.96
C ALA A 223 -10.08 -8.83 -6.45
N SER A 224 -10.24 -7.85 -7.34
CA SER A 224 -10.34 -6.44 -6.97
C SER A 224 -11.52 -6.19 -6.03
N GLU A 225 -12.68 -6.71 -6.36
CA GLU A 225 -13.90 -6.55 -5.55
C GLU A 225 -13.74 -7.18 -4.18
N MET A 226 -13.22 -8.40 -4.08
CA MET A 226 -12.99 -9.08 -2.80
C MET A 226 -12.09 -8.27 -1.86
N VAL A 227 -10.97 -7.77 -2.39
CA VAL A 227 -10.02 -6.98 -1.59
C VAL A 227 -10.64 -5.64 -1.18
N MET A 228 -11.32 -4.95 -2.09
CA MET A 228 -11.94 -3.66 -1.77
C MET A 228 -13.11 -3.79 -0.81
N ARG A 229 -13.94 -4.84 -0.93
CA ARG A 229 -15.00 -5.11 0.06
C ARG A 229 -14.44 -5.45 1.44
N ALA A 230 -13.29 -6.15 1.51
CA ALA A 230 -12.64 -6.39 2.79
C ALA A 230 -12.20 -5.09 3.48
N ILE A 231 -11.69 -4.12 2.72
CA ILE A 231 -11.34 -2.79 3.22
C ILE A 231 -12.61 -1.98 3.57
N ALA A 232 -13.63 -2.00 2.69
CA ALA A 232 -14.88 -1.25 2.86
C ALA A 232 -15.60 -1.59 4.17
N ARG A 233 -15.60 -2.87 4.57
CA ARG A 233 -16.21 -3.32 5.84
C ARG A 233 -15.60 -2.68 7.09
N LEU A 234 -14.39 -2.15 6.98
CA LEU A 234 -13.69 -1.49 8.07
C LEU A 234 -13.93 0.03 8.09
N LEU A 235 -14.42 0.59 6.99
CA LEU A 235 -14.62 2.04 6.84
C LEU A 235 -16.03 2.46 7.29
N PRO A 236 -16.17 3.71 7.76
CA PRO A 236 -17.48 4.36 7.88
C PRO A 236 -18.23 4.30 6.55
N GLU A 237 -19.55 4.19 6.61
CA GLU A 237 -20.41 4.02 5.42
C GLU A 237 -20.16 5.09 4.35
N ALA A 238 -20.02 6.35 4.76
CA ALA A 238 -19.75 7.46 3.85
C ALA A 238 -18.44 7.34 3.04
N LEU A 239 -17.50 6.50 3.47
CA LEU A 239 -16.20 6.29 2.82
C LEU A 239 -16.12 4.97 2.01
N ARG A 240 -17.18 4.17 1.98
CA ARG A 240 -17.19 2.88 1.27
C ARG A 240 -17.28 3.01 -0.25
N GLY A 241 -17.73 4.16 -0.75
CA GLY A 241 -17.85 4.41 -2.18
C GLY A 241 -18.67 3.34 -2.90
N ASP A 242 -18.14 2.78 -3.98
CA ASP A 242 -18.79 1.74 -4.78
C ASP A 242 -18.93 0.38 -4.08
N PHE A 243 -18.44 0.24 -2.84
CA PHE A 243 -18.39 -1.03 -2.09
C PHE A 243 -19.29 -1.05 -0.83
N SER A 244 -20.24 -0.13 -0.76
CA SER A 244 -21.26 -0.06 0.30
C SER A 244 -22.27 -1.22 0.24
#